data_ade9a61214820d1706c0d5d963820509
#
_entry.id   ade9a61214820d1706c0d5d963820509
#
_cell.length_a   1.000
_cell.length_b   1.000
_cell.length_c   1.000
_cell.angle_alpha   90.00
_cell.angle_beta   90.00
_cell.angle_gamma   90.00
#
_symmetry.space_group_name_H-M   'P 1'
#
loop_
_entity.id
_entity.type
_entity.pdbx_description
1 polymer ?
#
loop_
_entity_poly.entity_id
_entity_poly.type
_entity_poly.pdbx_seq_one_letter_code
_entity_poly.pdbx_strand_id
1 'polypeptide(L)'
;MKGDKPVIIYSSVLYYHPFGNYRQMLTDKLKQVIRQSYKAIGENLTHFNPRKQQTFLIAEIAKTLAGEYNKDRKIITLEAGTGTGKSLAYSLGAIPLALARDKKVCISTATVALQEQLVDKDLPFLKKHAGLAFEFALVKGRQRYVCQQKLTQAVASDSPQAGFTFAEKPKAHDIRTLNEMHKALTDGSWLGDIDSWKNPVPHHIWSQIQSDKHSCVKTLAEHQHCPFHKARETMEQAHVLVVNHSLLLADLELGGGRILSPPDETFYIIDEAHHLPKVTRDHSSASVTLRGAIDWLTKLRETGDKMAK
;
A
#
# COMPACT_ATOMS: atom_id res chain seq x y z
N MET A 1 -9.39 -14.43 26.51
CA MET A 1 -7.95 -14.44 26.16
C MET A 1 -7.80 -13.74 24.82
N LYS A 2 -7.23 -12.53 24.80
CA LYS A 2 -6.88 -11.84 23.54
C LYS A 2 -5.58 -12.51 23.07
N GLY A 3 -5.69 -13.36 22.05
CA GLY A 3 -4.55 -14.09 21.49
C GLY A 3 -3.49 -13.12 20.94
N ASP A 4 -2.25 -13.52 21.07
CA ASP A 4 -1.12 -12.83 20.49
C ASP A 4 -1.21 -12.87 18.95
N LYS A 5 -0.79 -11.80 18.29
CA LYS A 5 -0.97 -11.62 16.84
C LYS A 5 0.39 -11.68 16.15
N PRO A 6 0.58 -12.63 15.22
CA PRO A 6 1.87 -12.83 14.57
C PRO A 6 2.23 -11.72 13.57
N VAL A 7 3.51 -11.38 13.53
CA VAL A 7 4.14 -10.56 12.49
C VAL A 7 5.19 -11.41 11.81
N ILE A 8 5.14 -11.51 10.50
CA ILE A 8 6.15 -12.18 9.69
C ILE A 8 7.03 -11.13 9.02
N ILE A 9 8.32 -11.26 9.20
CA ILE A 9 9.32 -10.40 8.56
C ILE A 9 10.15 -11.26 7.64
N TYR A 10 10.19 -10.85 6.39
CA TYR A 10 10.83 -11.58 5.32
C TYR A 10 11.72 -10.69 4.48
N SER A 11 12.88 -11.22 4.09
CA SER A 11 13.73 -10.64 3.06
C SER A 11 13.97 -11.70 2.01
N SER A 12 13.51 -11.47 0.80
CA SER A 12 13.76 -12.37 -0.32
C SER A 12 15.25 -12.38 -0.68
N VAL A 13 15.80 -13.59 -0.74
CA VAL A 13 17.07 -13.86 -1.42
C VAL A 13 16.79 -14.98 -2.40
N LEU A 14 16.30 -14.62 -3.56
CA LEU A 14 16.26 -15.48 -4.72
C LEU A 14 16.99 -14.75 -5.83
N TYR A 15 18.30 -14.86 -5.82
CA TYR A 15 19.19 -14.98 -6.99
C TYR A 15 20.64 -14.90 -6.52
N TYR A 16 21.36 -15.96 -6.78
CA TYR A 16 22.80 -16.08 -6.60
C TYR A 16 23.49 -15.17 -7.62
N HIS A 17 24.07 -14.06 -7.16
CA HIS A 17 25.05 -13.31 -7.94
C HIS A 17 26.45 -13.68 -7.42
N PRO A 18 27.34 -14.27 -8.28
CA PRO A 18 28.64 -14.76 -7.85
C PRO A 18 29.69 -13.69 -7.56
N PHE A 19 29.37 -12.41 -7.67
CA PHE A 19 30.28 -11.31 -7.40
C PHE A 19 29.69 -10.31 -6.41
N GLY A 20 30.01 -10.50 -5.13
CA GLY A 20 29.59 -9.57 -4.07
C GLY A 20 30.02 -10.03 -2.70
N ASN A 21 31.31 -10.14 -2.46
CA ASN A 21 31.87 -10.11 -1.12
C ASN A 21 31.51 -8.78 -0.47
N TYR A 22 30.50 -8.72 0.44
CA TYR A 22 30.54 -7.71 1.52
C TYR A 22 29.59 -8.11 2.66
N ARG A 23 30.20 -8.38 3.82
CA ARG A 23 29.71 -8.28 5.20
C ARG A 23 28.21 -8.01 5.35
N GLN A 24 27.45 -9.08 5.32
CA GLN A 24 25.99 -9.04 5.60
C GLN A 24 25.68 -8.91 7.12
N MET A 25 26.70 -8.85 7.96
CA MET A 25 26.53 -8.75 9.42
C MET A 25 26.05 -7.37 9.87
N LEU A 26 25.33 -7.35 10.97
CA LEU A 26 24.90 -6.13 11.64
C LEU A 26 26.12 -5.42 12.24
N THR A 27 26.61 -4.37 11.57
CA THR A 27 27.81 -3.63 12.02
C THR A 27 27.55 -2.91 13.35
N ASP A 28 28.61 -2.66 14.13
CA ASP A 28 28.48 -1.95 15.41
C ASP A 28 27.97 -0.51 15.20
N LYS A 29 28.34 0.13 14.10
CA LYS A 29 27.77 1.43 13.71
C LYS A 29 26.25 1.36 13.54
N LEU A 30 25.73 0.33 12.90
CA LEU A 30 24.28 0.17 12.67
C LEU A 30 23.56 -0.19 13.97
N LYS A 31 24.16 -1.03 14.81
CA LYS A 31 23.65 -1.29 16.19
C LYS A 31 23.56 0.00 17.00
N GLN A 32 24.55 0.87 16.86
CA GLN A 32 24.55 2.18 17.53
C GLN A 32 23.43 3.09 17.01
N VAL A 33 23.23 3.17 15.69
CA VAL A 33 22.12 3.93 15.10
C VAL A 33 20.78 3.45 15.64
N ILE A 34 20.53 2.13 15.64
CA ILE A 34 19.27 1.56 16.17
C ILE A 34 19.05 1.92 17.65
N ARG A 35 20.11 1.81 18.48
CA ARG A 35 20.03 2.16 19.90
C ARG A 35 19.77 3.64 20.12
N GLN A 36 20.44 4.51 19.37
CA GLN A 36 20.26 5.96 19.45
C GLN A 36 18.84 6.36 19.01
N SER A 37 18.34 5.79 17.92
CA SER A 37 16.98 6.03 17.47
C SER A 37 15.93 5.58 18.50
N TYR A 38 16.11 4.41 19.12
CA TYR A 38 15.22 3.94 20.18
C TYR A 38 15.24 4.85 21.41
N LYS A 39 16.43 5.32 21.82
CA LYS A 39 16.59 6.26 22.93
C LYS A 39 15.92 7.59 22.62
N ALA A 40 16.18 8.18 21.45
CA ALA A 40 15.59 9.44 21.02
C ALA A 40 14.07 9.40 20.99
N ILE A 41 13.49 8.28 20.56
CA ILE A 41 12.03 8.06 20.60
C ILE A 41 11.54 8.05 22.06
N GLY A 42 12.26 7.37 22.95
CA GLY A 42 11.90 7.31 24.37
C GLY A 42 11.90 8.68 25.05
N GLU A 43 12.83 9.54 24.67
CA GLU A 43 12.93 10.91 25.21
C GLU A 43 11.76 11.82 24.75
N ASN A 44 11.09 11.48 23.65
CA ASN A 44 9.98 12.23 23.07
C ASN A 44 8.59 11.63 23.34
N LEU A 45 8.51 10.50 24.02
CA LEU A 45 7.26 9.87 24.42
C LEU A 45 6.97 10.13 25.91
N THR A 46 5.86 10.78 26.20
CA THR A 46 5.35 10.90 27.56
C THR A 46 5.12 9.51 28.17
N HIS A 47 5.68 9.25 29.37
CA HIS A 47 5.59 7.97 30.06
C HIS A 47 6.22 6.78 29.32
N PHE A 48 7.25 7.03 28.51
CA PHE A 48 8.00 5.95 27.88
C PHE A 48 8.67 5.08 28.94
N ASN A 49 8.32 3.82 28.95
CA ASN A 49 8.99 2.82 29.78
C ASN A 49 9.66 1.80 28.84
N PRO A 50 11.00 1.75 28.80
CA PRO A 50 11.72 0.79 27.95
C PRO A 50 11.33 -0.64 28.31
N ARG A 51 10.81 -1.39 27.32
CA ARG A 51 10.38 -2.77 27.52
C ARG A 51 11.44 -3.73 26.98
N LYS A 52 11.89 -4.65 27.81
CA LYS A 52 12.88 -5.67 27.42
C LYS A 52 12.41 -6.48 26.19
N GLN A 53 11.12 -6.80 26.13
CA GLN A 53 10.54 -7.51 24.98
C GLN A 53 10.66 -6.70 23.69
N GLN A 54 10.42 -5.40 23.73
CA GLN A 54 10.52 -4.53 22.56
C GLN A 54 11.95 -4.40 22.06
N THR A 55 12.92 -4.19 22.94
CA THR A 55 14.34 -4.13 22.57
C THR A 55 14.85 -5.48 22.06
N PHE A 56 14.35 -6.58 22.61
CA PHE A 56 14.61 -7.92 22.09
C PHE A 56 14.08 -8.09 20.66
N LEU A 57 12.81 -7.72 20.41
CA LEU A 57 12.21 -7.77 19.07
C LEU A 57 13.01 -6.96 18.05
N ILE A 58 13.38 -5.72 18.38
CA ILE A 58 14.20 -4.87 17.51
C ILE A 58 15.50 -5.57 17.13
N ALA A 59 16.20 -6.14 18.13
CA ALA A 59 17.48 -6.80 17.91
C ALA A 59 17.33 -8.06 17.04
N GLU A 60 16.33 -8.89 17.31
CA GLU A 60 16.11 -10.14 16.56
C GLU A 60 15.72 -9.87 15.10
N ILE A 61 14.90 -8.84 14.85
CA ILE A 61 14.54 -8.40 13.49
C ILE A 61 15.80 -7.92 12.75
N ALA A 62 16.57 -7.04 13.36
CA ALA A 62 17.78 -6.50 12.75
C ALA A 62 18.81 -7.59 12.44
N LYS A 63 19.05 -8.54 13.36
CA LYS A 63 19.97 -9.67 13.15
C LYS A 63 19.49 -10.59 12.03
N THR A 64 18.20 -10.91 12.01
CA THR A 64 17.62 -11.78 10.98
C THR A 64 17.77 -11.15 9.59
N LEU A 65 17.35 -9.90 9.44
CA LEU A 65 17.47 -9.17 8.17
C LEU A 65 18.95 -8.95 7.77
N ALA A 66 19.83 -8.83 8.75
CA ALA A 66 21.27 -8.78 8.52
C ALA A 66 21.86 -10.12 8.07
N GLY A 67 21.16 -11.24 8.27
CA GLY A 67 21.62 -12.58 7.92
C GLY A 67 22.56 -13.19 8.96
N GLU A 68 22.51 -12.74 10.24
CA GLU A 68 23.36 -13.29 11.31
C GLU A 68 22.98 -14.75 11.64
N TYR A 69 21.70 -15.11 11.54
CA TYR A 69 21.23 -16.48 11.81
C TYR A 69 21.32 -17.39 10.59
N ASN A 70 20.98 -16.84 9.41
CA ASN A 70 21.05 -17.57 8.16
C ASN A 70 21.23 -16.57 7.02
N LYS A 71 22.23 -16.80 6.18
CA LYS A 71 22.56 -15.89 5.07
C LYS A 71 21.58 -16.00 3.90
N ASP A 72 21.02 -17.19 3.71
CA ASP A 72 20.15 -17.49 2.58
C ASP A 72 18.66 -17.40 2.95
N ARG A 73 18.33 -17.54 4.23
CA ARG A 73 16.97 -17.55 4.74
C ARG A 73 16.79 -16.51 5.84
N LYS A 74 16.45 -15.30 5.46
CA LYS A 74 16.27 -14.16 6.37
C LYS A 74 14.79 -13.99 6.73
N ILE A 75 14.22 -14.99 7.38
CA ILE A 75 12.81 -15.04 7.77
C ILE A 75 12.72 -15.14 9.28
N ILE A 76 11.89 -14.33 9.90
CA ILE A 76 11.54 -14.45 11.30
C ILE A 76 10.02 -14.34 11.46
N THR A 77 9.45 -15.21 12.28
CA THR A 77 8.06 -15.10 12.73
C THR A 77 8.08 -14.71 14.20
N LEU A 78 7.37 -13.65 14.52
CA LEU A 78 7.31 -13.09 15.87
C LEU A 78 5.86 -13.05 16.33
N GLU A 79 5.62 -13.49 17.54
CA GLU A 79 4.35 -13.38 18.23
C GLU A 79 4.49 -12.44 19.41
N ALA A 80 3.67 -11.41 19.44
CA ALA A 80 3.70 -10.43 20.51
C ALA A 80 2.31 -9.86 20.78
N GLY A 81 1.96 -9.74 22.04
CA GLY A 81 0.67 -9.22 22.50
C GLY A 81 0.38 -7.79 22.04
N THR A 82 -0.89 -7.41 22.09
CA THR A 82 -1.30 -6.02 21.86
C THR A 82 -0.65 -5.09 22.87
N GLY A 83 -0.18 -3.93 22.40
CA GLY A 83 0.46 -2.92 23.28
C GLY A 83 1.95 -3.17 23.53
N THR A 84 2.58 -4.20 22.99
CA THR A 84 4.05 -4.39 23.07
C THR A 84 4.85 -3.39 22.26
N GLY A 85 4.20 -2.60 21.40
CA GLY A 85 4.85 -1.67 20.47
C GLY A 85 5.48 -2.36 19.27
N LYS A 86 4.77 -3.34 18.67
CA LYS A 86 5.21 -4.08 17.48
C LYS A 86 5.60 -3.16 16.33
N SER A 87 4.77 -2.15 16.02
CA SER A 87 5.03 -1.21 14.90
C SER A 87 6.36 -0.49 15.07
N LEU A 88 6.64 -0.01 16.27
CA LEU A 88 7.92 0.61 16.61
C LEU A 88 9.07 -0.39 16.49
N ALA A 89 8.88 -1.62 17.01
CA ALA A 89 9.93 -2.62 17.02
C ALA A 89 10.34 -3.05 15.60
N TYR A 90 9.38 -3.38 14.73
CA TYR A 90 9.74 -3.78 13.37
C TYR A 90 10.26 -2.61 12.53
N SER A 91 9.76 -1.40 12.73
CA SER A 91 10.26 -0.22 12.02
C SER A 91 11.70 0.09 12.39
N LEU A 92 12.05 0.10 13.69
CA LEU A 92 13.42 0.32 14.14
C LEU A 92 14.37 -0.84 13.82
N GLY A 93 13.87 -2.07 13.73
CA GLY A 93 14.67 -3.22 13.34
C GLY A 93 14.97 -3.27 11.85
N ALA A 94 14.10 -2.73 11.01
CA ALA A 94 14.19 -2.86 9.55
C ALA A 94 14.65 -1.58 8.85
N ILE A 95 14.10 -0.41 9.18
CA ILE A 95 14.35 0.85 8.43
C ILE A 95 15.83 1.25 8.45
N PRO A 96 16.56 1.29 9.60
CA PRO A 96 17.97 1.65 9.58
C PRO A 96 18.83 0.72 8.72
N LEU A 97 18.48 -0.57 8.72
CA LEU A 97 19.18 -1.57 7.93
C LEU A 97 18.88 -1.42 6.43
N ALA A 98 17.64 -1.13 6.09
CA ALA A 98 17.22 -0.87 4.71
C ALA A 98 17.95 0.35 4.14
N LEU A 99 17.94 1.47 4.86
CA LEU A 99 18.65 2.70 4.47
C LEU A 99 20.14 2.46 4.27
N ALA A 100 20.79 1.69 5.18
CA ALA A 100 22.22 1.40 5.08
C ALA A 100 22.58 0.47 3.90
N ARG A 101 21.59 -0.19 3.28
CA ARG A 101 21.77 -1.14 2.17
C ARG A 101 21.10 -0.70 0.88
N ASP A 102 20.62 0.53 0.84
CA ASP A 102 19.85 1.06 -0.30
C ASP A 102 18.69 0.16 -0.69
N LYS A 103 17.94 -0.31 0.32
CA LYS A 103 16.76 -1.16 0.17
C LYS A 103 15.52 -0.43 0.65
N LYS A 104 14.37 -0.90 0.21
CA LYS A 104 13.07 -0.44 0.70
C LYS A 104 12.52 -1.38 1.78
N VAL A 105 11.60 -0.84 2.56
CA VAL A 105 10.79 -1.63 3.51
C VAL A 105 9.35 -1.60 3.04
N CYS A 106 8.75 -2.77 2.83
CA CYS A 106 7.33 -2.91 2.52
C CYS A 106 6.60 -3.46 3.75
N ILE A 107 5.77 -2.64 4.36
CA ILE A 107 4.93 -3.01 5.51
C ILE A 107 3.54 -3.34 4.99
N SER A 108 3.18 -4.61 5.04
CA SER A 108 1.85 -5.10 4.67
C SER A 108 0.99 -5.30 5.91
N THR A 109 -0.21 -4.73 5.92
CA THR A 109 -1.17 -4.87 7.04
C THR A 109 -2.51 -5.43 6.57
N ALA A 110 -3.33 -5.89 7.54
CA ALA A 110 -4.60 -6.52 7.21
C ALA A 110 -5.74 -5.54 6.92
N THR A 111 -5.72 -4.33 7.49
CA THR A 111 -6.86 -3.40 7.47
C THR A 111 -6.44 -1.97 7.09
N VAL A 112 -7.39 -1.21 6.53
CA VAL A 112 -7.20 0.22 6.23
C VAL A 112 -6.88 1.02 7.50
N ALA A 113 -7.54 0.74 8.61
CA ALA A 113 -7.30 1.43 9.88
C ALA A 113 -5.86 1.26 10.39
N LEU A 114 -5.26 0.07 10.19
CA LEU A 114 -3.85 -0.16 10.53
C LEU A 114 -2.90 0.56 9.56
N GLN A 115 -3.26 0.66 8.29
CA GLN A 115 -2.50 1.46 7.32
C GLN A 115 -2.50 2.94 7.72
N GLU A 116 -3.68 3.49 8.04
CA GLU A 116 -3.84 4.86 8.51
C GLU A 116 -3.06 5.13 9.80
N GLN A 117 -3.12 4.22 10.78
CA GLN A 117 -2.33 4.34 11.99
C GLN A 117 -0.82 4.44 11.69
N LEU A 118 -0.31 3.60 10.80
CA LEU A 118 1.11 3.64 10.41
C LEU A 118 1.47 4.95 9.72
N VAL A 119 0.65 5.40 8.77
CA VAL A 119 0.94 6.55 7.90
C VAL A 119 0.69 7.88 8.61
N ASP A 120 -0.34 7.96 9.46
CA ASP A 120 -0.73 9.22 10.10
C ASP A 120 -0.09 9.42 11.48
N LYS A 121 0.38 8.33 12.13
CA LYS A 121 0.90 8.40 13.49
C LYS A 121 2.30 7.81 13.63
N ASP A 122 2.47 6.50 13.34
CA ASP A 122 3.68 5.78 13.73
C ASP A 122 4.90 6.21 12.89
N LEU A 123 4.78 6.24 11.56
CA LEU A 123 5.89 6.64 10.67
C LEU A 123 6.22 8.13 10.74
N PRO A 124 5.25 9.08 10.78
CA PRO A 124 5.54 10.49 11.04
C PRO A 124 6.26 10.72 12.36
N PHE A 125 5.84 10.04 13.42
CA PHE A 125 6.48 10.11 14.72
C PHE A 125 7.93 9.59 14.65
N LEU A 126 8.16 8.44 14.02
CA LEU A 126 9.49 7.89 13.78
C LEU A 126 10.37 8.84 12.97
N LYS A 127 9.86 9.36 11.85
CA LYS A 127 10.59 10.30 11.00
C LYS A 127 11.04 11.54 11.76
N LYS A 128 10.19 12.05 12.63
CA LYS A 128 10.45 13.26 13.41
C LYS A 128 11.45 13.03 14.55
N HIS A 129 11.40 11.88 15.22
CA HIS A 129 12.06 11.67 16.51
C HIS A 129 13.17 10.62 16.51
N ALA A 130 13.23 9.72 15.52
CA ALA A 130 14.23 8.66 15.50
C ALA A 130 15.60 9.07 14.95
N GLY A 131 15.74 10.28 14.42
CA GLY A 131 16.98 10.72 13.76
C GLY A 131 17.29 9.95 12.47
N LEU A 132 16.25 9.40 11.82
CA LEU A 132 16.34 8.64 10.57
C LEU A 132 15.77 9.47 9.40
N ALA A 133 16.57 9.64 8.36
CA ALA A 133 16.14 10.32 7.14
C ALA A 133 15.48 9.29 6.18
N PHE A 134 14.17 9.19 6.20
CA PHE A 134 13.42 8.34 5.28
C PHE A 134 12.10 8.99 4.87
N GLU A 135 11.65 8.63 3.66
CA GLU A 135 10.33 8.95 3.15
C GLU A 135 9.45 7.70 3.16
N PHE A 136 8.15 7.89 3.32
CA PHE A 136 7.18 6.79 3.30
C PHE A 136 5.97 7.13 2.45
N ALA A 137 5.32 6.10 1.91
CA ALA A 137 4.11 6.25 1.11
C ALA A 137 3.09 5.16 1.43
N LEU A 138 1.82 5.55 1.47
CA LEU A 138 0.70 4.62 1.43
C LEU A 138 0.45 4.23 -0.02
N VAL A 139 0.55 2.94 -0.32
CA VAL A 139 0.36 2.42 -1.69
C VAL A 139 -0.96 1.68 -1.76
N LYS A 140 -1.82 2.13 -2.65
CA LYS A 140 -3.15 1.55 -2.89
C LYS A 140 -3.27 1.02 -4.31
N GLY A 141 -4.19 0.09 -4.50
CA GLY A 141 -4.51 -0.43 -5.82
C GLY A 141 -5.06 0.67 -6.75
N ARG A 142 -4.80 0.56 -8.04
CA ARG A 142 -5.20 1.53 -9.08
C ARG A 142 -6.67 1.93 -9.00
N GLN A 143 -7.56 0.98 -8.74
CA GLN A 143 -9.01 1.20 -8.64
C GLN A 143 -9.44 2.06 -7.42
N ARG A 144 -8.51 2.36 -6.52
CA ARG A 144 -8.77 3.29 -5.40
C ARG A 144 -8.62 4.75 -5.79
N TYR A 145 -8.13 5.03 -7.01
CA TYR A 145 -7.92 6.39 -7.52
C TYR A 145 -8.92 6.72 -8.64
N VAL A 146 -9.40 7.94 -8.64
CA VAL A 146 -10.24 8.48 -9.70
C VAL A 146 -9.41 8.68 -10.98
N CYS A 147 -10.02 8.44 -12.14
CA CYS A 147 -9.50 8.90 -13.41
C CYS A 147 -10.05 10.30 -13.69
N GLN A 148 -9.17 11.30 -13.74
CA GLN A 148 -9.57 12.70 -13.98
C GLN A 148 -10.37 12.86 -15.29
N GLN A 149 -9.92 12.24 -16.36
CA GLN A 149 -10.60 12.29 -17.65
C GLN A 149 -12.03 11.73 -17.58
N LYS A 150 -12.19 10.52 -16.98
CA LYS A 150 -13.53 9.92 -16.81
C LYS A 150 -14.43 10.78 -15.92
N LEU A 151 -13.88 11.36 -14.85
CA LEU A 151 -14.64 12.25 -13.98
C LEU A 151 -15.08 13.52 -14.73
N THR A 152 -14.20 14.13 -15.52
CA THR A 152 -14.54 15.30 -16.35
C THR A 152 -15.62 14.97 -17.38
N GLN A 153 -15.52 13.81 -18.03
CA GLN A 153 -16.54 13.33 -18.99
C GLN A 153 -17.88 13.06 -18.30
N ALA A 154 -17.86 12.51 -17.07
CA ALA A 154 -19.07 12.24 -16.32
C ALA A 154 -19.81 13.50 -15.85
N VAL A 155 -19.08 14.58 -15.62
CA VAL A 155 -19.64 15.91 -15.24
C VAL A 155 -20.15 16.69 -16.43
N ALA A 156 -19.55 16.50 -17.60
CA ALA A 156 -19.99 17.16 -18.85
C ALA A 156 -21.31 16.55 -19.38
N SER A 157 -22.41 16.83 -18.70
CA SER A 157 -23.72 16.17 -18.83
C SER A 157 -24.43 16.29 -20.19
N ASP A 158 -23.94 17.11 -21.13
CA ASP A 158 -24.53 17.29 -22.47
C ASP A 158 -23.78 16.50 -23.58
N SER A 159 -22.79 15.71 -23.23
CA SER A 159 -22.03 14.95 -24.23
C SER A 159 -22.77 13.63 -24.57
N PRO A 160 -22.93 13.28 -25.89
CA PRO A 160 -23.47 12.00 -26.32
C PRO A 160 -22.72 10.79 -25.70
N GLN A 161 -21.49 11.00 -25.26
CA GLN A 161 -20.64 10.01 -24.61
C GLN A 161 -21.03 9.73 -23.15
N ALA A 162 -21.72 10.65 -22.46
CA ALA A 162 -22.21 10.41 -21.09
C ALA A 162 -23.16 9.20 -21.01
N GLY A 163 -23.94 8.94 -22.07
CA GLY A 163 -24.80 7.77 -22.18
C GLY A 163 -24.05 6.43 -22.32
N PHE A 164 -22.75 6.45 -22.67
CA PHE A 164 -21.90 5.26 -22.72
C PHE A 164 -21.14 5.00 -21.39
N THR A 165 -21.02 6.02 -20.54
CA THR A 165 -20.26 5.92 -19.30
C THR A 165 -21.07 5.25 -18.20
N PHE A 166 -22.38 5.49 -18.12
CA PHE A 166 -23.24 4.94 -17.06
C PHE A 166 -24.25 3.95 -17.62
N ALA A 167 -24.37 2.78 -16.98
CA ALA A 167 -25.40 1.78 -17.33
C ALA A 167 -26.82 2.27 -17.02
N GLU A 168 -26.96 3.08 -15.96
CA GLU A 168 -28.18 3.78 -15.58
C GLU A 168 -27.86 5.29 -15.53
N LYS A 169 -28.82 6.14 -15.90
CA LYS A 169 -28.64 7.59 -15.81
C LYS A 169 -28.37 7.98 -14.34
N PRO A 170 -27.30 8.75 -14.05
CA PRO A 170 -27.03 9.22 -12.71
C PRO A 170 -28.21 10.01 -12.14
N LYS A 171 -28.56 9.76 -10.88
CA LYS A 171 -29.56 10.53 -10.16
C LYS A 171 -29.03 11.92 -9.81
N ALA A 172 -29.91 12.87 -9.47
CA ALA A 172 -29.52 14.23 -9.11
C ALA A 172 -28.49 14.28 -7.97
N HIS A 173 -28.55 13.32 -7.02
CA HIS A 173 -27.56 13.18 -5.95
C HIS A 173 -26.19 12.74 -6.48
N ASP A 174 -26.16 11.81 -7.41
CA ASP A 174 -24.92 11.29 -8.03
C ASP A 174 -24.21 12.39 -8.82
N ILE A 175 -24.98 13.18 -9.57
CA ILE A 175 -24.46 14.34 -10.33
C ILE A 175 -23.84 15.37 -9.38
N ARG A 176 -24.47 15.63 -8.23
CA ARG A 176 -23.91 16.53 -7.21
C ARG A 176 -22.58 16.01 -6.69
N THR A 177 -22.51 14.73 -6.31
CA THR A 177 -21.29 14.08 -5.84
C THR A 177 -20.16 14.15 -6.88
N LEU A 178 -20.46 13.88 -8.16
CA LEU A 178 -19.48 13.97 -9.24
C LEU A 178 -18.94 15.40 -9.42
N ASN A 179 -19.82 16.43 -9.33
CA ASN A 179 -19.41 17.83 -9.42
C ASN A 179 -18.54 18.26 -8.23
N GLU A 180 -18.89 17.81 -7.00
CA GLU A 180 -18.08 18.07 -5.81
C GLU A 180 -16.69 17.41 -5.92
N MET A 181 -16.62 16.16 -6.37
CA MET A 181 -15.37 15.46 -6.60
C MET A 181 -14.52 16.13 -7.68
N HIS A 182 -15.13 16.55 -8.79
CA HIS A 182 -14.43 17.25 -9.87
C HIS A 182 -13.85 18.58 -9.38
N LYS A 183 -14.64 19.37 -8.64
CA LYS A 183 -14.19 20.63 -8.04
C LYS A 183 -13.03 20.39 -7.09
N ALA A 184 -13.17 19.45 -6.14
CA ALA A 184 -12.15 19.15 -5.13
C ALA A 184 -10.85 18.61 -5.75
N LEU A 185 -10.94 17.85 -6.86
CA LEU A 185 -9.77 17.40 -7.59
C LEU A 185 -9.08 18.57 -8.32
N THR A 186 -9.85 19.50 -8.87
CA THR A 186 -9.35 20.64 -9.64
C THR A 186 -8.69 21.68 -8.74
N ASP A 187 -9.27 21.97 -7.57
CA ASP A 187 -8.71 22.93 -6.60
C ASP A 187 -7.64 22.31 -5.68
N GLY A 188 -7.38 20.99 -5.80
CA GLY A 188 -6.34 20.28 -5.06
C GLY A 188 -6.71 19.96 -3.61
N SER A 189 -7.95 20.22 -3.17
CA SER A 189 -8.42 19.85 -1.83
C SER A 189 -8.64 18.37 -1.64
N TRP A 190 -8.67 17.59 -2.72
CA TRP A 190 -8.71 16.15 -2.74
C TRP A 190 -7.71 15.58 -3.76
N LEU A 191 -6.92 14.59 -3.36
CA LEU A 191 -5.89 13.99 -4.19
C LEU A 191 -6.38 12.83 -5.07
N GLY A 192 -7.68 12.58 -5.11
CA GLY A 192 -8.29 11.60 -6.00
C GLY A 192 -8.33 10.17 -5.47
N ASP A 193 -8.06 9.96 -4.20
CA ASP A 193 -8.18 8.66 -3.50
C ASP A 193 -9.56 8.53 -2.85
N ILE A 194 -10.31 7.47 -3.17
CA ILE A 194 -11.68 7.26 -2.64
C ILE A 194 -11.72 7.14 -1.12
N ASP A 195 -10.69 6.57 -0.48
CA ASP A 195 -10.68 6.38 0.97
C ASP A 195 -10.56 7.72 1.72
N SER A 196 -9.99 8.74 1.08
CA SER A 196 -9.89 10.09 1.60
C SER A 196 -11.11 10.97 1.29
N TRP A 197 -12.07 10.46 0.51
CA TRP A 197 -13.31 11.19 0.23
C TRP A 197 -14.26 11.14 1.42
N LYS A 198 -14.86 12.29 1.77
CA LYS A 198 -15.63 12.44 3.02
C LYS A 198 -16.88 11.58 3.11
N ASN A 199 -17.56 11.37 1.98
CA ASN A 199 -18.85 10.68 1.92
C ASN A 199 -18.73 9.36 1.15
N PRO A 200 -19.48 8.32 1.53
CA PRO A 200 -19.51 7.08 0.77
C PRO A 200 -19.96 7.34 -0.68
N VAL A 201 -19.17 6.84 -1.64
CA VAL A 201 -19.52 6.92 -3.07
C VAL A 201 -20.16 5.59 -3.48
N PRO A 202 -21.37 5.60 -4.06
CA PRO A 202 -22.00 4.39 -4.56
C PRO A 202 -21.10 3.64 -5.56
N HIS A 203 -21.03 2.32 -5.43
CA HIS A 203 -20.15 1.50 -6.27
C HIS A 203 -20.42 1.68 -7.77
N HIS A 204 -21.69 1.84 -8.17
CA HIS A 204 -22.06 2.04 -9.59
C HIS A 204 -21.53 3.37 -10.14
N ILE A 205 -21.34 4.39 -9.31
CA ILE A 205 -20.71 5.66 -9.70
C ILE A 205 -19.19 5.50 -9.73
N TRP A 206 -18.60 4.97 -8.63
CA TRP A 206 -17.16 4.84 -8.53
C TRP A 206 -16.57 3.96 -9.66
N SER A 207 -17.19 2.83 -9.96
CA SER A 207 -16.73 1.92 -11.00
C SER A 207 -16.62 2.56 -12.40
N GLN A 208 -17.34 3.64 -12.65
CA GLN A 208 -17.30 4.35 -13.96
C GLN A 208 -16.18 5.40 -14.01
N ILE A 209 -15.82 5.99 -12.87
CA ILE A 209 -14.82 7.07 -12.81
C ILE A 209 -13.46 6.62 -12.28
N GLN A 210 -13.35 5.41 -11.73
CA GLN A 210 -12.09 4.88 -11.23
C GLN A 210 -11.04 4.68 -12.33
N SER A 211 -9.78 4.75 -11.94
CA SER A 211 -8.65 4.47 -12.82
C SER A 211 -8.57 2.98 -13.15
N ASP A 212 -8.33 2.65 -14.41
CA ASP A 212 -8.12 1.28 -14.89
C ASP A 212 -6.83 1.12 -15.70
N LYS A 213 -6.45 -0.12 -15.98
CA LYS A 213 -5.19 -0.41 -16.68
C LYS A 213 -5.25 -0.19 -18.19
N HIS A 214 -6.44 -0.17 -18.77
CA HIS A 214 -6.62 -0.13 -20.22
C HIS A 214 -6.74 1.29 -20.75
N SER A 215 -7.50 2.14 -20.05
CA SER A 215 -7.74 3.53 -20.48
C SER A 215 -6.78 4.53 -19.84
N CYS A 216 -6.25 4.26 -18.61
CA CYS A 216 -5.40 5.21 -17.90
C CYS A 216 -3.91 4.95 -18.16
N VAL A 217 -3.41 5.35 -19.31
CA VAL A 217 -2.01 5.15 -19.73
C VAL A 217 -1.22 6.46 -19.53
N LYS A 218 -0.07 6.40 -18.84
CA LYS A 218 0.75 7.58 -18.48
C LYS A 218 1.22 8.40 -19.69
N THR A 219 1.39 7.75 -20.84
CA THR A 219 1.88 8.42 -22.06
C THR A 219 0.86 9.33 -22.73
N LEU A 220 -0.43 9.22 -22.37
CA LEU A 220 -1.47 10.10 -22.89
C LEU A 220 -1.47 11.42 -22.14
N ALA A 221 -1.56 12.55 -22.86
CA ALA A 221 -1.51 13.90 -22.29
C ALA A 221 -2.57 14.12 -21.20
N GLU A 222 -3.76 13.54 -21.39
CA GLU A 222 -4.90 13.63 -20.47
C GLU A 222 -4.64 12.93 -19.12
N HIS A 223 -3.62 12.07 -19.06
CA HIS A 223 -3.30 11.29 -17.86
C HIS A 223 -2.00 11.74 -17.16
N GLN A 224 -1.32 12.78 -17.65
CA GLN A 224 -0.08 13.28 -17.02
C GLN A 224 -0.28 13.72 -15.56
N HIS A 225 -1.45 14.26 -15.24
CA HIS A 225 -1.81 14.68 -13.87
C HIS A 225 -2.73 13.69 -13.15
N CYS A 226 -2.83 12.46 -13.64
CA CYS A 226 -3.67 11.42 -13.06
C CYS A 226 -3.28 11.15 -11.59
N PRO A 227 -4.25 11.16 -10.64
CA PRO A 227 -4.01 10.87 -9.23
C PRO A 227 -3.23 9.58 -8.98
N PHE A 228 -3.54 8.53 -9.72
CA PHE A 228 -2.82 7.26 -9.63
C PHE A 228 -1.34 7.39 -10.02
N HIS A 229 -1.02 8.10 -11.11
CA HIS A 229 0.37 8.27 -11.55
C HIS A 229 1.17 9.13 -10.59
N LYS A 230 0.58 10.18 -10.01
CA LYS A 230 1.20 10.97 -8.94
C LYS A 230 1.49 10.13 -7.70
N ALA A 231 0.54 9.29 -7.28
CA ALA A 231 0.75 8.37 -6.16
C ALA A 231 1.89 7.36 -6.45
N ARG A 232 2.04 6.91 -7.70
CA ARG A 232 3.16 6.05 -8.12
C ARG A 232 4.51 6.77 -8.04
N GLU A 233 4.60 8.01 -8.44
CA GLU A 233 5.83 8.82 -8.33
C GLU A 233 6.23 9.01 -6.86
N THR A 234 5.28 9.29 -5.97
CA THR A 234 5.54 9.34 -4.52
C THR A 234 6.05 8.00 -3.98
N MET A 235 5.47 6.89 -4.43
CA MET A 235 5.89 5.54 -4.05
C MET A 235 7.35 5.25 -4.50
N GLU A 236 7.73 5.68 -5.69
CA GLU A 236 9.07 5.47 -6.23
C GLU A 236 10.14 6.16 -5.37
N GLN A 237 9.83 7.33 -4.83
CA GLN A 237 10.73 8.11 -3.95
C GLN A 237 10.75 7.62 -2.50
N ALA A 238 9.77 6.84 -2.08
CA ALA A 238 9.64 6.39 -0.70
C ALA A 238 10.60 5.24 -0.37
N HIS A 239 11.15 5.28 0.85
CA HIS A 239 11.98 4.22 1.44
C HIS A 239 11.11 3.17 2.15
N VAL A 240 9.94 3.59 2.66
CA VAL A 240 8.99 2.72 3.36
C VAL A 240 7.66 2.76 2.64
N LEU A 241 7.18 1.59 2.21
CA LEU A 241 5.88 1.42 1.55
C LEU A 241 4.92 0.77 2.53
N VAL A 242 3.74 1.36 2.70
CA VAL A 242 2.65 0.77 3.48
C VAL A 242 1.59 0.27 2.52
N VAL A 243 1.25 -1.01 2.60
CA VAL A 243 0.32 -1.69 1.69
C VAL A 243 -0.68 -2.55 2.47
N ASN A 244 -1.75 -2.99 1.82
CA ASN A 244 -2.55 -4.09 2.36
C ASN A 244 -2.06 -5.46 1.83
N HIS A 245 -2.48 -6.53 2.49
CA HIS A 245 -2.10 -7.89 2.09
C HIS A 245 -2.55 -8.23 0.67
N SER A 246 -3.71 -7.75 0.23
CA SER A 246 -4.22 -8.03 -1.12
C SER A 246 -3.32 -7.40 -2.20
N LEU A 247 -2.82 -6.19 -1.98
CA LEU A 247 -1.92 -5.54 -2.94
C LEU A 247 -0.55 -6.21 -2.98
N LEU A 248 -0.04 -6.64 -1.82
CA LEU A 248 1.19 -7.44 -1.75
C LEU A 248 1.04 -8.75 -2.52
N LEU A 249 -0.07 -9.47 -2.31
CA LEU A 249 -0.35 -10.74 -3.02
C LEU A 249 -0.49 -10.51 -4.52
N ALA A 250 -1.17 -9.45 -4.95
CA ALA A 250 -1.30 -9.09 -6.36
C ALA A 250 0.06 -8.81 -7.02
N ASP A 251 0.99 -8.17 -6.32
CA ASP A 251 2.35 -7.95 -6.82
C ASP A 251 3.13 -9.26 -6.92
N LEU A 252 3.05 -10.12 -5.89
CA LEU A 252 3.72 -11.41 -5.87
C LEU A 252 3.18 -12.38 -6.96
N GLU A 253 1.88 -12.37 -7.23
CA GLU A 253 1.26 -13.14 -8.31
C GLU A 253 1.77 -12.74 -9.70
N LEU A 254 2.11 -11.47 -9.87
CA LEU A 254 2.72 -10.94 -11.10
C LEU A 254 4.24 -11.20 -11.18
N GLY A 255 4.80 -11.96 -10.23
CA GLY A 255 6.22 -12.27 -10.14
C GLY A 255 7.01 -11.36 -9.20
N GLY A 256 6.36 -10.39 -8.57
CA GLY A 256 6.98 -9.40 -7.68
C GLY A 256 7.65 -8.25 -8.40
N GLY A 257 7.58 -7.04 -7.83
CA GLY A 257 8.22 -5.84 -8.38
C GLY A 257 7.52 -5.23 -9.60
N ARG A 258 6.27 -5.63 -9.88
CA ARG A 258 5.45 -5.03 -10.95
C ARG A 258 4.56 -3.89 -10.42
N ILE A 259 4.07 -4.05 -9.23
CA ILE A 259 3.24 -3.06 -8.54
C ILE A 259 4.08 -2.35 -7.47
N LEU A 260 4.88 -3.09 -6.74
CA LEU A 260 5.76 -2.63 -5.67
C LEU A 260 7.21 -2.58 -6.14
N SER A 261 8.15 -2.39 -5.21
CA SER A 261 9.58 -2.44 -5.52
C SER A 261 10.05 -3.90 -5.70
N PRO A 262 11.14 -4.13 -6.45
CA PRO A 262 11.67 -5.46 -6.67
C PRO A 262 11.92 -6.23 -5.37
N PRO A 263 11.59 -7.53 -5.31
CA PRO A 263 11.73 -8.32 -4.09
C PRO A 263 13.15 -8.40 -3.55
N ASP A 264 14.15 -8.42 -4.40
CA ASP A 264 15.57 -8.45 -4.02
C ASP A 264 16.07 -7.13 -3.41
N GLU A 265 15.35 -6.02 -3.68
CA GLU A 265 15.61 -4.69 -3.13
C GLU A 265 14.71 -4.35 -1.93
N THR A 266 13.90 -5.29 -1.44
CA THR A 266 12.85 -4.99 -0.47
C THR A 266 12.92 -5.91 0.77
N PHE A 267 12.78 -5.32 1.96
CA PHE A 267 12.45 -6.03 3.19
C PHE A 267 10.95 -6.03 3.40
N TYR A 268 10.36 -7.20 3.54
CA TYR A 268 8.91 -7.34 3.77
C TYR A 268 8.61 -7.53 5.24
N ILE A 269 7.63 -6.77 5.74
CA ILE A 269 7.04 -6.91 7.06
C ILE A 269 5.57 -7.20 6.86
N ILE A 270 5.12 -8.37 7.33
CA ILE A 270 3.72 -8.77 7.25
C ILE A 270 3.13 -8.66 8.65
N ASP A 271 2.49 -7.54 8.93
CA ASP A 271 1.83 -7.29 10.20
C ASP A 271 0.44 -7.94 10.23
N GLU A 272 0.03 -8.46 11.40
CA GLU A 272 -1.21 -9.24 11.54
C GLU A 272 -1.28 -10.44 10.56
N ALA A 273 -0.15 -11.13 10.39
CA ALA A 273 0.04 -12.20 9.40
C ALA A 273 -0.98 -13.35 9.51
N HIS A 274 -1.67 -13.48 10.62
CA HIS A 274 -2.75 -14.46 10.80
C HIS A 274 -3.97 -14.22 9.89
N HIS A 275 -4.09 -13.03 9.29
CA HIS A 275 -5.10 -12.74 8.26
C HIS A 275 -4.68 -13.20 6.87
N LEU A 276 -3.38 -13.41 6.62
CA LEU A 276 -2.84 -13.72 5.30
C LEU A 276 -3.48 -14.98 4.66
N PRO A 277 -3.72 -16.09 5.37
CA PRO A 277 -4.34 -17.29 4.77
C PRO A 277 -5.75 -17.03 4.25
N LYS A 278 -6.54 -16.21 4.94
CA LYS A 278 -7.88 -15.82 4.48
C LYS A 278 -7.77 -14.93 3.24
N VAL A 279 -6.96 -13.88 3.31
CA VAL A 279 -6.78 -12.94 2.19
C VAL A 279 -6.25 -13.66 0.94
N THR A 280 -5.35 -14.63 1.10
CA THR A 280 -4.84 -15.43 -0.02
C THR A 280 -5.94 -16.25 -0.67
N ARG A 281 -6.80 -16.92 0.11
CA ARG A 281 -7.95 -17.66 -0.44
C ARG A 281 -8.91 -16.74 -1.17
N ASP A 282 -9.25 -15.60 -0.57
CA ASP A 282 -10.16 -14.61 -1.18
C ASP A 282 -9.56 -14.04 -2.48
N HIS A 283 -8.26 -13.79 -2.50
CA HIS A 283 -7.52 -13.30 -3.67
C HIS A 283 -7.46 -14.33 -4.82
N SER A 284 -7.28 -15.60 -4.50
CA SER A 284 -7.22 -16.70 -5.47
C SER A 284 -8.60 -17.23 -5.88
N SER A 285 -9.69 -16.69 -5.28
CA SER A 285 -11.04 -17.11 -5.62
C SER A 285 -11.56 -16.32 -6.83
N ALA A 286 -12.23 -17.02 -7.75
CA ALA A 286 -13.03 -16.40 -8.80
C ALA A 286 -14.50 -16.41 -8.39
N SER A 287 -15.16 -15.26 -8.44
CA SER A 287 -16.59 -15.15 -8.17
C SER A 287 -17.31 -14.38 -9.28
N VAL A 288 -18.46 -14.88 -9.70
CA VAL A 288 -19.34 -14.20 -10.65
C VAL A 288 -20.71 -14.05 -10.01
N THR A 289 -21.21 -12.81 -9.96
CA THR A 289 -22.59 -12.58 -9.53
C THR A 289 -23.54 -12.79 -10.71
N LEU A 290 -24.64 -13.49 -10.51
CA LEU A 290 -25.67 -13.68 -11.56
C LEU A 290 -26.14 -12.35 -12.13
N ARG A 291 -26.34 -11.35 -11.29
CA ARG A 291 -26.75 -10.00 -11.72
C ARG A 291 -25.67 -9.35 -12.60
N GLY A 292 -24.40 -9.43 -12.22
CA GLY A 292 -23.29 -8.91 -13.04
C GLY A 292 -23.17 -9.61 -14.39
N ALA A 293 -23.44 -10.91 -14.47
CA ALA A 293 -23.47 -11.65 -15.73
C ALA A 293 -24.63 -11.20 -16.63
N ILE A 294 -25.83 -11.00 -16.06
CA ILE A 294 -27.00 -10.48 -16.78
C ILE A 294 -26.74 -9.08 -17.30
N ASP A 295 -26.22 -8.17 -16.47
CA ASP A 295 -25.90 -6.80 -16.84
C ASP A 295 -24.85 -6.76 -17.96
N TRP A 296 -23.84 -7.63 -17.90
CA TRP A 296 -22.82 -7.76 -18.94
C TRP A 296 -23.40 -8.24 -20.27
N LEU A 297 -24.22 -9.30 -20.25
CA LEU A 297 -24.88 -9.83 -21.45
C LEU A 297 -25.86 -8.82 -22.09
N THR A 298 -26.58 -8.07 -21.25
CA THR A 298 -27.48 -7.01 -21.69
C THR A 298 -26.71 -5.90 -22.43
N LYS A 299 -25.60 -5.43 -21.85
CA LYS A 299 -24.74 -4.45 -22.52
C LYS A 299 -24.16 -4.95 -23.82
N LEU A 300 -23.73 -6.19 -23.84
CA LEU A 300 -23.16 -6.83 -25.04
C LEU A 300 -24.20 -6.88 -26.19
N ARG A 301 -25.44 -7.23 -25.87
CA ARG A 301 -26.57 -7.22 -26.83
C ARG A 301 -26.85 -5.80 -27.32
N GLU A 302 -27.02 -4.82 -26.43
CA GLU A 302 -27.30 -3.43 -26.81
C GLU A 302 -26.19 -2.82 -27.68
N THR A 303 -24.93 -3.19 -27.41
CA THR A 303 -23.80 -2.73 -28.23
C THR A 303 -23.82 -3.40 -29.61
N GLY A 304 -24.09 -4.69 -29.69
CA GLY A 304 -24.24 -5.41 -30.94
C GLY A 304 -25.35 -4.84 -31.81
N ASP A 305 -26.51 -4.55 -31.20
CA ASP A 305 -27.66 -3.96 -31.91
C ASP A 305 -27.36 -2.52 -32.46
N LYS A 306 -26.46 -1.78 -31.77
CA LYS A 306 -26.01 -0.45 -32.25
C LYS A 306 -24.98 -0.53 -33.37
N MET A 307 -24.15 -1.58 -33.37
CA MET A 307 -23.13 -1.78 -34.43
C MET A 307 -23.73 -2.39 -35.72
N ALA A 308 -24.89 -3.00 -35.62
CA ALA A 308 -25.61 -3.61 -36.76
C ALA A 308 -26.53 -2.62 -37.52
N LYS A 309 -26.68 -1.39 -37.03
CA LYS A 309 -27.38 -0.26 -37.67
C LYS A 309 -26.38 0.71 -38.29
#